data_d01fd446eb65774c3abb83071f22da5e
#
_entry.id   d01fd446eb65774c3abb83071f22da5e
#
_cell.length_a   1.000
_cell.length_b   1.000
_cell.length_c   1.000
_cell.angle_alpha   90.00
_cell.angle_beta   90.00
_cell.angle_gamma   90.00
#
_symmetry.space_group_name_H-M   'P 1'
#
loop_
_entity.id
_entity.type
_entity.pdbx_description
1 polymer ?
#
loop_
_entity_poly.entity_id
_entity_poly.type
_entity_poly.pdbx_seq_one_letter_code
_entity_poly.pdbx_strand_id
1 'polypeptide(L)'
;MADVKAAEISAILKQQLSGFEATASLDEVGTVLTVGDGIVRAYGLSNAQYGELVQFDGGLEGIVLNLEEDNVGIVLLGASKVVREGSTVKRTGRIASINVGEGIVGRVVDTLGAPIDGKGPIEGDVYEMPLERKAPGVVFREPVTEPLQTGIKSIDAMIPVGRGQRELVIGDRQTGKTTVCIDTILNQKEFYDAGEPVYCIYVAIGQKASTVANIAKTLEDRGALAYTTIVAANASDPAPMQVYAP
;
A
#
# COMPACT_ATOMS: atom_id res chain seq x y z
N MET A 1 -34.39 51.14 -25.32
CA MET A 1 -33.56 49.90 -25.53
C MET A 1 -32.11 50.39 -25.48
N ALA A 2 -31.39 49.99 -24.44
CA ALA A 2 -30.01 50.43 -24.27
C ALA A 2 -29.11 49.59 -25.20
N ASP A 3 -28.48 50.30 -26.16
CA ASP A 3 -27.44 49.70 -27.01
C ASP A 3 -26.22 49.35 -26.15
N VAL A 4 -26.08 48.10 -25.79
CA VAL A 4 -24.88 47.60 -25.13
C VAL A 4 -23.77 47.57 -26.18
N LYS A 5 -22.77 48.47 -26.00
CA LYS A 5 -21.65 48.58 -26.92
C LYS A 5 -20.86 47.29 -26.98
N ALA A 6 -20.54 46.80 -28.18
CA ALA A 6 -19.74 45.58 -28.39
C ALA A 6 -18.42 45.55 -27.57
N ALA A 7 -17.88 46.68 -27.19
CA ALA A 7 -16.75 46.84 -26.33
C ALA A 7 -17.01 46.39 -24.87
N GLU A 8 -18.21 46.59 -24.32
CA GLU A 8 -18.60 46.19 -22.97
C GLU A 8 -18.84 44.69 -22.89
N ILE A 9 -19.45 44.10 -23.92
CA ILE A 9 -19.60 42.64 -24.03
C ILE A 9 -18.21 41.97 -24.11
N SER A 10 -17.32 42.53 -24.92
CA SER A 10 -15.94 42.01 -25.04
C SER A 10 -15.12 42.13 -23.73
N ALA A 11 -15.34 43.20 -22.93
CA ALA A 11 -14.70 43.36 -21.63
C ALA A 11 -15.24 42.36 -20.59
N ILE A 12 -16.55 42.16 -20.56
CA ILE A 12 -17.20 41.17 -19.67
C ILE A 12 -16.76 39.72 -20.04
N LEU A 13 -16.70 39.38 -21.33
CA LEU A 13 -16.22 38.10 -21.80
C LEU A 13 -14.74 37.90 -21.47
N LYS A 14 -13.89 38.92 -21.62
CA LYS A 14 -12.48 38.84 -21.19
C LYS A 14 -12.32 38.68 -19.68
N GLN A 15 -13.16 39.34 -18.90
CA GLN A 15 -13.14 39.22 -17.43
C GLN A 15 -13.64 37.84 -16.96
N GLN A 16 -14.63 37.27 -17.62
CA GLN A 16 -15.09 35.91 -17.35
C GLN A 16 -14.09 34.84 -17.82
N LEU A 17 -13.42 35.05 -18.95
CA LEU A 17 -12.37 34.15 -19.46
C LEU A 17 -11.09 34.24 -18.60
N SER A 18 -10.68 35.41 -18.12
CA SER A 18 -9.52 35.54 -17.22
C SER A 18 -9.77 34.94 -15.82
N GLY A 19 -11.04 34.82 -15.39
CA GLY A 19 -11.43 34.05 -14.20
C GLY A 19 -11.49 32.54 -14.44
N PHE A 20 -11.50 32.09 -15.69
CA PHE A 20 -11.51 30.68 -16.06
C PHE A 20 -10.09 30.08 -16.17
N GLU A 21 -9.04 30.90 -16.27
CA GLU A 21 -7.65 30.46 -16.26
C GLU A 21 -7.10 30.15 -14.85
N ALA A 22 -7.86 30.43 -13.80
CA ALA A 22 -7.53 30.01 -12.47
C ALA A 22 -8.03 28.57 -12.24
N THR A 23 -7.12 27.60 -12.38
CA THR A 23 -7.28 26.20 -11.95
C THR A 23 -8.41 25.42 -12.65
N ALA A 24 -8.37 25.31 -13.95
CA ALA A 24 -8.74 24.01 -14.53
C ALA A 24 -7.51 23.12 -14.39
N SER A 25 -7.30 22.47 -13.24
CA SER A 25 -6.73 21.16 -13.26
C SER A 25 -7.76 20.36 -14.09
N LEU A 26 -7.44 20.13 -15.34
CA LEU A 26 -8.15 19.16 -16.16
C LEU A 26 -7.89 17.81 -15.49
N ASP A 27 -8.67 17.48 -14.45
CA ASP A 27 -8.77 16.12 -13.97
C ASP A 27 -9.18 15.33 -15.20
N GLU A 28 -8.22 14.63 -15.77
CA GLU A 28 -8.50 13.79 -16.93
C GLU A 28 -9.49 12.74 -16.47
N VAL A 29 -10.67 12.80 -17.04
CA VAL A 29 -11.81 11.98 -16.66
C VAL A 29 -12.04 10.95 -17.75
N GLY A 30 -12.01 9.68 -17.34
CA GLY A 30 -12.33 8.55 -18.20
C GLY A 30 -13.70 7.95 -17.89
N THR A 31 -14.12 7.06 -18.77
CA THR A 31 -15.36 6.30 -18.64
C THR A 31 -15.05 4.81 -18.59
N VAL A 32 -15.64 4.10 -17.66
CA VAL A 32 -15.53 2.64 -17.51
C VAL A 32 -16.22 1.95 -18.68
N LEU A 33 -15.48 1.13 -19.43
CA LEU A 33 -16.00 0.33 -20.53
C LEU A 33 -16.53 -1.03 -20.04
N THR A 34 -15.73 -1.72 -19.22
CA THR A 34 -16.09 -3.04 -18.69
C THR A 34 -15.58 -3.21 -17.27
N VAL A 35 -16.29 -3.99 -16.48
CA VAL A 35 -15.92 -4.37 -15.10
C VAL A 35 -16.07 -5.88 -14.96
N GLY A 36 -15.02 -6.55 -14.45
CA GLY A 36 -15.08 -7.98 -14.15
C GLY A 36 -13.94 -8.38 -13.22
N ASP A 37 -14.23 -9.21 -12.21
CA ASP A 37 -13.26 -9.79 -11.28
C ASP A 37 -12.27 -8.81 -10.61
N GLY A 38 -12.76 -7.59 -10.32
CA GLY A 38 -11.91 -6.54 -9.73
C GLY A 38 -11.03 -5.81 -10.74
N ILE A 39 -11.17 -6.08 -12.03
CA ILE A 39 -10.47 -5.39 -13.12
C ILE A 39 -11.47 -4.50 -13.86
N VAL A 40 -11.03 -3.29 -14.15
CA VAL A 40 -11.79 -2.29 -14.93
C VAL A 40 -11.00 -1.93 -16.17
N ARG A 41 -11.68 -1.84 -17.30
CA ARG A 41 -11.15 -1.18 -18.50
C ARG A 41 -11.83 0.16 -18.65
N ALA A 42 -11.04 1.22 -18.77
CA ALA A 42 -11.53 2.59 -18.90
C ALA A 42 -10.99 3.25 -20.18
N TYR A 43 -11.79 4.11 -20.76
CA TYR A 43 -11.45 4.94 -21.92
C TYR A 43 -11.27 6.41 -21.50
N GLY A 44 -10.44 7.16 -22.21
CA GLY A 44 -10.31 8.61 -22.00
C GLY A 44 -9.21 9.03 -21.00
N LEU A 45 -8.38 8.09 -20.53
CA LEU A 45 -7.26 8.36 -19.63
C LEU A 45 -5.91 8.32 -20.37
N SER A 46 -5.79 9.10 -21.46
CA SER A 46 -4.67 9.02 -22.41
C SER A 46 -3.30 9.36 -21.80
N ASN A 47 -3.27 10.14 -20.72
CA ASN A 47 -2.02 10.53 -20.04
C ASN A 47 -1.80 9.73 -18.74
N ALA A 48 -2.59 8.70 -18.46
CA ALA A 48 -2.40 7.87 -17.28
C ALA A 48 -1.04 7.18 -17.31
N GLN A 49 -0.43 7.04 -16.14
CA GLN A 49 0.85 6.38 -15.97
C GLN A 49 0.68 5.00 -15.35
N TYR A 50 1.59 4.08 -15.64
CA TYR A 50 1.67 2.80 -14.96
C TYR A 50 1.89 3.01 -13.45
N GLY A 51 1.12 2.31 -12.62
CA GLY A 51 1.16 2.46 -11.17
C GLY A 51 0.43 3.68 -10.63
N GLU A 52 -0.22 4.49 -11.47
CA GLU A 52 -0.98 5.65 -11.04
C GLU A 52 -2.26 5.23 -10.31
N LEU A 53 -2.55 5.91 -9.19
CA LEU A 53 -3.85 5.82 -8.52
C LEU A 53 -4.90 6.57 -9.29
N VAL A 54 -6.05 5.95 -9.47
CA VAL A 54 -7.25 6.56 -10.04
C VAL A 54 -8.42 6.43 -9.07
N GLN A 55 -9.33 7.37 -9.11
CA GLN A 55 -10.48 7.41 -8.23
C GLN A 55 -11.78 7.24 -9.02
N PHE A 56 -12.61 6.33 -8.58
CA PHE A 56 -13.96 6.11 -9.10
C PHE A 56 -15.02 6.90 -8.34
N ASP A 57 -16.20 7.03 -8.90
CA ASP A 57 -17.34 7.58 -8.21
C ASP A 57 -17.59 6.80 -6.90
N GLY A 58 -17.84 7.53 -5.80
CA GLY A 58 -17.98 6.93 -4.48
C GLY A 58 -16.68 6.73 -3.69
N GLY A 59 -15.54 7.22 -4.21
CA GLY A 59 -14.27 7.25 -3.47
C GLY A 59 -13.47 5.95 -3.50
N LEU A 60 -13.89 4.97 -4.33
CA LEU A 60 -13.10 3.76 -4.53
C LEU A 60 -11.86 4.08 -5.36
N GLU A 61 -10.72 3.57 -4.93
CA GLU A 61 -9.45 3.72 -5.64
C GLU A 61 -9.10 2.48 -6.47
N GLY A 62 -8.31 2.70 -7.51
CA GLY A 62 -7.73 1.66 -8.34
C GLY A 62 -6.32 2.02 -8.78
N ILE A 63 -5.55 1.03 -9.20
CA ILE A 63 -4.20 1.19 -9.72
C ILE A 63 -4.20 0.87 -11.22
N VAL A 64 -3.59 1.74 -12.00
CA VAL A 64 -3.36 1.52 -13.44
C VAL A 64 -2.24 0.51 -13.63
N LEU A 65 -2.55 -0.63 -14.24
CA LEU A 65 -1.58 -1.71 -14.50
C LEU A 65 -1.32 -1.99 -15.97
N ASN A 66 -2.25 -1.61 -16.84
CA ASN A 66 -2.09 -1.83 -18.28
C ASN A 66 -2.45 -0.58 -19.05
N LEU A 67 -1.62 -0.23 -20.01
CA LEU A 67 -1.80 0.91 -20.91
C LEU A 67 -1.89 0.36 -22.33
N GLU A 68 -3.09 0.37 -22.90
CA GLU A 68 -3.35 0.01 -24.27
C GLU A 68 -3.62 1.27 -25.11
N GLU A 69 -3.61 1.16 -26.42
CA GLU A 69 -3.79 2.31 -27.31
C GLU A 69 -5.15 3.01 -27.11
N ASP A 70 -6.20 2.21 -26.90
CA ASP A 70 -7.58 2.70 -26.80
C ASP A 70 -8.16 2.64 -25.38
N ASN A 71 -7.50 1.97 -24.44
CA ASN A 71 -8.03 1.78 -23.10
C ASN A 71 -6.95 1.59 -22.05
N VAL A 72 -7.33 1.78 -20.80
CA VAL A 72 -6.47 1.63 -19.63
C VAL A 72 -7.03 0.52 -18.74
N GLY A 73 -6.20 -0.46 -18.41
CA GLY A 73 -6.51 -1.53 -17.46
C GLY A 73 -6.22 -1.11 -16.04
N ILE A 74 -7.24 -1.12 -15.20
CA ILE A 74 -7.20 -0.66 -13.81
C ILE A 74 -7.61 -1.82 -12.90
N VAL A 75 -6.90 -2.00 -11.80
CA VAL A 75 -7.24 -2.98 -10.76
C VAL A 75 -7.83 -2.26 -9.56
N LEU A 76 -8.99 -2.71 -9.09
CA LEU A 76 -9.70 -2.06 -7.98
C LEU A 76 -9.08 -2.44 -6.63
N LEU A 77 -8.85 -1.45 -5.77
CA LEU A 77 -8.36 -1.62 -4.40
C LEU A 77 -9.47 -1.87 -3.36
N GLY A 78 -10.69 -2.11 -3.84
CA GLY A 78 -11.85 -2.39 -3.00
C GLY A 78 -12.92 -3.21 -3.70
N ALA A 79 -14.12 -3.24 -3.13
CA ALA A 79 -15.21 -4.07 -3.65
C ALA A 79 -15.70 -3.57 -5.03
N SER A 80 -15.63 -4.41 -6.04
CA SER A 80 -16.04 -4.10 -7.42
C SER A 80 -17.51 -3.73 -7.59
N LYS A 81 -18.36 -4.02 -6.60
CA LYS A 81 -19.83 -3.79 -6.65
C LYS A 81 -20.22 -2.32 -6.81
N VAL A 82 -19.32 -1.40 -6.51
CA VAL A 82 -19.57 0.05 -6.56
C VAL A 82 -19.36 0.59 -7.98
N VAL A 83 -18.50 -0.04 -8.77
CA VAL A 83 -18.17 0.40 -10.14
C VAL A 83 -19.03 -0.35 -11.16
N ARG A 84 -19.57 0.37 -12.14
CA ARG A 84 -20.37 -0.16 -13.24
C ARG A 84 -19.86 0.34 -14.56
N GLU A 85 -20.26 -0.32 -15.64
CA GLU A 85 -20.06 0.21 -16.99
C GLU A 85 -20.71 1.59 -17.13
N GLY A 86 -19.98 2.52 -17.73
CA GLY A 86 -20.39 3.93 -17.82
C GLY A 86 -20.07 4.79 -16.59
N SER A 87 -19.56 4.20 -15.49
CA SER A 87 -19.09 4.98 -14.33
C SER A 87 -17.90 5.88 -14.70
N THR A 88 -17.75 6.96 -13.96
CA THR A 88 -16.65 7.91 -14.14
C THR A 88 -15.42 7.45 -13.37
N VAL A 89 -14.26 7.63 -13.97
CA VAL A 89 -12.96 7.42 -13.33
C VAL A 89 -12.09 8.66 -13.53
N LYS A 90 -11.43 9.13 -12.47
CA LYS A 90 -10.58 10.33 -12.47
C LYS A 90 -9.14 9.95 -12.16
N ARG A 91 -8.22 10.57 -12.87
CA ARG A 91 -6.80 10.51 -12.53
C ARG A 91 -6.52 11.27 -11.25
N THR A 92 -5.62 10.75 -10.42
CA THR A 92 -5.13 11.46 -9.24
C THR A 92 -3.78 12.15 -9.49
N GLY A 93 -3.07 11.76 -10.56
CA GLY A 93 -1.69 12.21 -10.83
C GLY A 93 -0.66 11.66 -9.83
N ARG A 94 -1.07 10.76 -8.93
CA ARG A 94 -0.22 10.17 -7.89
C ARG A 94 0.07 8.72 -8.19
N ILE A 95 1.32 8.31 -8.09
CA ILE A 95 1.72 6.91 -8.15
C ILE A 95 1.35 6.24 -6.83
N ALA A 96 0.93 4.97 -6.91
CA ALA A 96 0.60 4.19 -5.72
C ALA A 96 1.77 4.15 -4.74
N SER A 97 1.55 4.63 -3.54
CA SER A 97 2.55 4.86 -2.50
C SER A 97 2.00 4.53 -1.13
N ILE A 98 2.90 4.31 -0.20
CA ILE A 98 2.61 4.04 1.21
C ILE A 98 3.36 5.04 2.08
N ASN A 99 2.73 5.46 3.18
CA ASN A 99 3.42 6.22 4.20
C ASN A 99 4.25 5.29 5.08
N VAL A 100 5.54 5.56 5.17
CA VAL A 100 6.51 4.80 5.97
C VAL A 100 7.30 5.72 6.89
N GLY A 101 7.87 5.18 7.95
CA GLY A 101 8.66 5.93 8.91
C GLY A 101 8.52 5.38 10.33
N GLU A 102 9.04 6.10 11.31
CA GLU A 102 8.98 5.65 12.72
C GLU A 102 7.55 5.59 13.25
N GLY A 103 6.64 6.43 12.75
CA GLY A 103 5.24 6.44 13.17
C GLY A 103 4.45 5.16 12.84
N ILE A 104 4.94 4.33 11.91
CA ILE A 104 4.29 3.06 11.55
C ILE A 104 4.71 1.89 12.44
N VAL A 105 5.80 2.05 13.21
CA VAL A 105 6.29 1.00 14.11
C VAL A 105 5.29 0.80 15.25
N GLY A 106 4.99 -0.42 15.57
CA GLY A 106 4.00 -0.75 16.61
C GLY A 106 2.54 -0.72 16.14
N ARG A 107 2.31 -0.52 14.84
CA ARG A 107 0.97 -0.41 14.25
C ARG A 107 0.60 -1.65 13.43
N VAL A 108 -0.70 -1.85 13.29
CA VAL A 108 -1.27 -2.80 12.31
C VAL A 108 -1.92 -1.99 11.20
N VAL A 109 -1.42 -2.17 9.99
CA VAL A 109 -1.85 -1.41 8.81
C VAL A 109 -2.32 -2.34 7.71
N ASP A 110 -3.07 -1.79 6.76
CA ASP A 110 -3.38 -2.46 5.50
C ASP A 110 -2.22 -2.30 4.48
N THR A 111 -2.42 -2.80 3.29
CA THR A 111 -1.43 -2.75 2.19
C THR A 111 -1.09 -1.31 1.74
N LEU A 112 -2.00 -0.37 1.93
CA LEU A 112 -1.81 1.04 1.57
C LEU A 112 -1.29 1.89 2.76
N GLY A 113 -1.00 1.24 3.89
CA GLY A 113 -0.52 1.92 5.09
C GLY A 113 -1.62 2.55 5.94
N ALA A 114 -2.90 2.31 5.63
CA ALA A 114 -3.98 2.78 6.49
C ALA A 114 -4.06 1.95 7.78
N PRO A 115 -4.15 2.59 8.96
CA PRO A 115 -4.20 1.87 10.24
C PRO A 115 -5.52 1.12 10.39
N ILE A 116 -5.44 -0.16 10.76
CA ILE A 116 -6.60 -1.05 11.00
C ILE A 116 -6.65 -1.57 12.44
N ASP A 117 -5.79 -1.07 13.32
CA ASP A 117 -5.67 -1.48 14.73
C ASP A 117 -6.61 -0.75 15.68
N GLY A 118 -7.41 0.19 15.18
CA GLY A 118 -8.32 1.00 16.01
C GLY A 118 -7.63 2.04 16.90
N LYS A 119 -6.31 2.24 16.76
CA LYS A 119 -5.53 3.19 17.57
C LYS A 119 -5.52 4.63 16.99
N GLY A 120 -6.39 4.91 16.01
CA GLY A 120 -6.45 6.22 15.35
C GLY A 120 -5.40 6.42 14.24
N PRO A 121 -5.29 7.63 13.72
CA PRO A 121 -4.31 7.96 12.66
C PRO A 121 -2.87 7.67 13.08
N ILE A 122 -2.00 7.49 12.09
CA ILE A 122 -0.57 7.33 12.35
C ILE A 122 -0.01 8.70 12.70
N GLU A 123 0.59 8.80 13.88
CA GLU A 123 1.26 9.99 14.38
C GLU A 123 2.79 9.80 14.32
N GLY A 124 3.54 10.89 14.20
CA GLY A 124 5.00 10.88 14.13
C GLY A 124 5.56 11.10 12.73
N ASP A 125 6.86 10.86 12.57
CA ASP A 125 7.56 11.08 11.31
C ASP A 125 7.21 9.99 10.31
N VAL A 126 6.48 10.40 9.27
CA VAL A 126 6.14 9.54 8.14
C VAL A 126 6.44 10.28 6.83
N TYR A 127 6.88 9.55 5.82
CA TYR A 127 7.12 10.04 4.47
C TYR A 127 6.56 9.07 3.44
N GLU A 128 6.19 9.61 2.30
CA GLU A 128 5.57 8.84 1.22
C GLU A 128 6.64 8.10 0.40
N MET A 129 6.47 6.78 0.21
CA MET A 129 7.32 5.95 -0.66
C MET A 129 6.48 5.21 -1.69
N PRO A 130 6.93 5.15 -2.96
CA PRO A 130 6.26 4.34 -3.97
C PRO A 130 6.22 2.87 -3.57
N LEU A 131 5.09 2.20 -3.82
CA LEU A 131 4.94 0.75 -3.56
C LEU A 131 5.92 -0.07 -4.41
N GLU A 132 6.08 0.30 -5.69
CA GLU A 132 7.05 -0.34 -6.56
C GLU A 132 8.37 0.41 -6.58
N ARG A 133 9.42 -0.23 -6.06
CA ARG A 133 10.79 0.29 -6.10
C ARG A 133 11.73 -0.75 -6.69
N LYS A 134 12.65 -0.27 -7.52
CA LYS A 134 13.75 -1.11 -8.01
C LYS A 134 14.67 -1.48 -6.85
N ALA A 135 14.82 -2.78 -6.57
CA ALA A 135 15.76 -3.27 -5.57
C ALA A 135 17.21 -2.88 -5.91
N PRO A 136 18.07 -2.64 -4.90
CA PRO A 136 19.49 -2.41 -5.10
C PRO A 136 20.12 -3.56 -5.90
N GLY A 137 20.90 -3.21 -6.92
CA GLY A 137 21.66 -4.17 -7.72
C GLY A 137 22.74 -4.88 -6.91
N VAL A 138 23.33 -5.93 -7.48
CA VAL A 138 24.35 -6.77 -6.80
C VAL A 138 25.54 -5.95 -6.30
N VAL A 139 25.93 -4.90 -7.03
CA VAL A 139 27.08 -4.03 -6.67
C VAL A 139 26.83 -3.24 -5.37
N PHE A 140 25.58 -2.97 -5.04
CA PHE A 140 25.18 -2.18 -3.84
C PHE A 140 24.79 -3.06 -2.65
N ARG A 141 24.88 -4.39 -2.79
CA ARG A 141 24.54 -5.32 -1.71
C ARG A 141 25.80 -5.73 -0.97
N GLU A 142 25.72 -5.65 0.34
CA GLU A 142 26.76 -6.16 1.23
C GLU A 142 26.57 -7.66 1.49
N PRO A 143 27.66 -8.41 1.76
CA PRO A 143 27.56 -9.81 2.17
C PRO A 143 26.87 -9.92 3.53
N VAL A 144 26.16 -11.02 3.75
CA VAL A 144 25.54 -11.33 5.04
C VAL A 144 26.61 -11.76 6.03
N THR A 145 26.87 -10.96 7.05
CA THR A 145 27.95 -11.16 8.06
C THR A 145 27.42 -11.24 9.48
N GLU A 146 26.21 -10.74 9.74
CA GLU A 146 25.63 -10.70 11.07
C GLU A 146 24.58 -11.79 11.26
N PRO A 147 24.64 -12.62 12.33
CA PRO A 147 23.63 -13.61 12.61
C PRO A 147 22.34 -12.96 13.14
N LEU A 148 21.20 -13.50 12.71
CA LEU A 148 19.89 -13.25 13.30
C LEU A 148 19.65 -14.28 14.40
N GLN A 149 19.57 -13.86 15.63
CA GLN A 149 19.29 -14.76 16.75
C GLN A 149 17.80 -15.07 16.79
N THR A 150 17.43 -16.28 16.37
CA THR A 150 16.02 -16.70 16.33
C THR A 150 15.50 -17.13 17.71
N GLY A 151 16.38 -17.46 18.63
CA GLY A 151 16.06 -18.06 19.93
C GLY A 151 15.74 -19.55 19.86
N ILE A 152 15.80 -20.14 18.67
CA ILE A 152 15.55 -21.56 18.43
C ILE A 152 16.91 -22.28 18.33
N LYS A 153 17.27 -23.05 19.34
CA LYS A 153 18.59 -23.70 19.46
C LYS A 153 19.00 -24.48 18.23
N SER A 154 18.08 -25.20 17.60
CA SER A 154 18.37 -26.01 16.42
C SER A 154 18.71 -25.16 15.19
N ILE A 155 18.14 -23.96 15.07
CA ILE A 155 18.45 -23.02 14.00
C ILE A 155 19.76 -22.31 14.31
N ASP A 156 19.83 -21.66 15.47
CA ASP A 156 20.97 -20.78 15.83
C ASP A 156 22.29 -21.55 15.94
N ALA A 157 22.26 -22.81 16.39
CA ALA A 157 23.47 -23.62 16.58
C ALA A 157 23.87 -24.44 15.34
N MET A 158 22.93 -24.80 14.48
CA MET A 158 23.20 -25.75 13.38
C MET A 158 23.08 -25.13 12.00
N ILE A 159 22.13 -24.23 11.79
CA ILE A 159 21.82 -23.60 10.50
C ILE A 159 21.49 -22.12 10.75
N PRO A 160 22.46 -21.31 11.23
CA PRO A 160 22.19 -19.92 11.60
C PRO A 160 21.69 -19.12 10.41
N VAL A 161 20.70 -18.28 10.66
CA VAL A 161 20.13 -17.34 9.68
C VAL A 161 20.85 -16.00 9.86
N GLY A 162 21.22 -15.37 8.76
CA GLY A 162 21.88 -14.06 8.80
C GLY A 162 20.91 -12.91 8.54
N ARG A 163 21.22 -11.72 9.09
CA ARG A 163 20.47 -10.49 8.80
C ARG A 163 20.64 -10.14 7.33
N GLY A 164 19.51 -9.96 6.63
CA GLY A 164 19.46 -9.75 5.18
C GLY A 164 19.36 -11.04 4.34
N GLN A 165 19.43 -12.22 4.98
CA GLN A 165 19.20 -13.50 4.30
C GLN A 165 17.73 -13.66 3.96
N ARG A 166 17.46 -14.31 2.80
CA ARG A 166 16.13 -14.73 2.41
C ARG A 166 15.96 -16.23 2.71
N GLU A 167 15.06 -16.54 3.61
CA GLU A 167 14.82 -17.89 4.11
C GLU A 167 13.41 -18.35 3.79
N LEU A 168 13.23 -19.64 3.46
CA LEU A 168 11.93 -20.25 3.19
C LEU A 168 11.52 -21.16 4.35
N VAL A 169 10.40 -20.84 5.00
CA VAL A 169 9.76 -21.70 6.00
C VAL A 169 8.57 -22.40 5.37
N ILE A 170 8.74 -23.65 4.99
CA ILE A 170 7.72 -24.46 4.29
C ILE A 170 7.28 -25.68 5.11
N GLY A 171 6.04 -26.11 4.96
CA GLY A 171 5.46 -27.29 5.59
C GLY A 171 3.94 -27.30 5.49
N ASP A 172 3.30 -28.37 5.91
CA ASP A 172 1.86 -28.55 5.92
C ASP A 172 1.14 -27.60 6.90
N ARG A 173 -0.18 -27.63 6.91
CA ARG A 173 -0.98 -26.87 7.86
C ARG A 173 -0.66 -27.32 9.29
N GLN A 174 -0.60 -26.35 10.21
CA GLN A 174 -0.38 -26.55 11.67
C GLN A 174 0.98 -27.21 12.03
N THR A 175 1.99 -27.12 11.17
CA THR A 175 3.35 -27.63 11.44
C THR A 175 4.26 -26.63 12.17
N GLY A 176 3.73 -25.48 12.60
CA GLY A 176 4.48 -24.51 13.38
C GLY A 176 5.24 -23.43 12.56
N LYS A 177 5.00 -23.31 11.25
CA LYS A 177 5.66 -22.29 10.40
C LYS A 177 5.56 -20.88 10.97
N THR A 178 4.35 -20.45 11.27
CA THR A 178 4.08 -19.13 11.85
C THR A 178 4.70 -19.00 13.24
N THR A 179 4.71 -20.08 14.03
CA THR A 179 5.33 -20.08 15.37
C THR A 179 6.82 -19.78 15.29
N VAL A 180 7.55 -20.39 14.36
CA VAL A 180 8.97 -20.09 14.12
C VAL A 180 9.19 -18.59 13.84
N CYS A 181 8.36 -17.99 12.98
CA CYS A 181 8.46 -16.57 12.66
C CYS A 181 8.15 -15.69 13.89
N ILE A 182 7.08 -16.00 14.61
CA ILE A 182 6.66 -15.22 15.79
C ILE A 182 7.69 -15.36 16.92
N ASP A 183 8.20 -16.56 17.19
CA ASP A 183 9.23 -16.78 18.20
C ASP A 183 10.52 -16.01 17.85
N THR A 184 10.89 -15.97 16.57
CA THR A 184 12.01 -15.15 16.10
C THR A 184 11.79 -13.66 16.38
N ILE A 185 10.59 -13.13 16.11
CA ILE A 185 10.24 -11.74 16.44
C ILE A 185 10.34 -11.51 17.96
N LEU A 186 9.75 -12.40 18.76
CA LEU A 186 9.77 -12.28 20.22
C LEU A 186 11.19 -12.27 20.79
N ASN A 187 12.11 -13.02 20.19
CA ASN A 187 13.50 -13.10 20.61
C ASN A 187 14.29 -11.80 20.33
N GLN A 188 13.81 -10.90 19.49
CA GLN A 188 14.47 -9.61 19.24
C GLN A 188 14.26 -8.59 20.38
N LYS A 189 13.48 -8.94 21.40
CA LYS A 189 13.21 -8.05 22.54
C LYS A 189 14.50 -7.66 23.30
N GLU A 190 15.44 -8.56 23.45
CA GLU A 190 16.73 -8.28 24.13
C GLU A 190 17.52 -7.19 23.41
N PHE A 191 17.54 -7.21 22.07
CA PHE A 191 18.20 -6.17 21.26
C PHE A 191 17.47 -4.83 21.36
N TYR A 192 16.14 -4.87 21.38
CA TYR A 192 15.33 -3.66 21.56
C TYR A 192 15.59 -3.02 22.92
N ASP A 193 15.60 -3.80 24.01
CA ASP A 193 15.84 -3.33 25.37
C ASP A 193 17.29 -2.84 25.56
N ALA A 194 18.24 -3.37 24.77
CA ALA A 194 19.65 -2.93 24.78
C ALA A 194 19.89 -1.63 23.98
N GLY A 195 18.88 -1.10 23.28
CA GLY A 195 19.02 0.11 22.46
C GLY A 195 19.58 -0.14 21.06
N GLU A 196 19.63 -1.40 20.61
CA GLU A 196 20.03 -1.82 19.26
C GLU A 196 18.86 -2.55 18.57
N PRO A 197 17.72 -1.88 18.32
CA PRO A 197 16.50 -2.52 17.89
C PRO A 197 16.64 -3.21 16.54
N VAL A 198 16.10 -4.43 16.46
CA VAL A 198 15.78 -5.08 15.17
C VAL A 198 14.31 -4.85 14.89
N TYR A 199 14.02 -3.93 13.99
CA TYR A 199 12.64 -3.69 13.57
C TYR A 199 12.12 -4.86 12.75
N CYS A 200 10.94 -5.34 13.13
CA CYS A 200 10.31 -6.49 12.51
C CYS A 200 9.08 -6.06 11.70
N ILE A 201 8.89 -6.64 10.54
CA ILE A 201 7.68 -6.44 9.74
C ILE A 201 7.05 -7.82 9.51
N TYR A 202 5.82 -7.99 10.00
CA TYR A 202 5.04 -9.20 9.77
C TYR A 202 3.98 -8.93 8.69
N VAL A 203 4.13 -9.56 7.53
CA VAL A 203 3.18 -9.41 6.41
C VAL A 203 2.23 -10.61 6.40
N ALA A 204 0.95 -10.37 6.71
CA ALA A 204 -0.09 -11.39 6.73
C ALA A 204 -0.89 -11.35 5.41
N ILE A 205 -0.70 -12.34 4.53
CA ILE A 205 -1.34 -12.40 3.22
C ILE A 205 -2.34 -13.55 3.20
N GLY A 206 -3.59 -13.26 2.83
CA GLY A 206 -4.65 -14.27 2.69
C GLY A 206 -5.05 -14.98 3.99
N GLN A 207 -4.67 -14.43 5.13
CA GLN A 207 -5.03 -14.97 6.45
C GLN A 207 -6.40 -14.47 6.90
N LYS A 208 -7.04 -15.21 7.82
CA LYS A 208 -8.27 -14.72 8.46
C LYS A 208 -7.93 -13.53 9.37
N ALA A 209 -8.76 -12.50 9.37
CA ALA A 209 -8.59 -11.33 10.23
C ALA A 209 -8.44 -11.70 11.72
N SER A 210 -9.18 -12.73 12.20
CA SER A 210 -9.05 -13.22 13.57
C SER A 210 -7.67 -13.81 13.88
N THR A 211 -7.01 -14.43 12.88
CA THR A 211 -5.64 -14.95 13.04
C THR A 211 -4.66 -13.80 13.18
N VAL A 212 -4.78 -12.78 12.35
CA VAL A 212 -3.93 -11.58 12.41
C VAL A 212 -4.13 -10.86 13.75
N ALA A 213 -5.38 -10.70 14.21
CA ALA A 213 -5.68 -10.10 15.51
C ALA A 213 -5.06 -10.88 16.67
N ASN A 214 -5.09 -12.22 16.64
CA ASN A 214 -4.46 -13.04 17.65
C ASN A 214 -2.92 -12.91 17.66
N ILE A 215 -2.29 -12.79 16.48
CA ILE A 215 -0.85 -12.55 16.36
C ILE A 215 -0.52 -11.17 16.94
N ALA A 216 -1.24 -10.14 16.53
CA ALA A 216 -1.05 -8.78 17.04
C ALA A 216 -1.15 -8.74 18.57
N LYS A 217 -2.17 -9.37 19.13
CA LYS A 217 -2.34 -9.49 20.58
C LYS A 217 -1.20 -10.25 21.24
N THR A 218 -0.73 -11.35 20.66
CA THR A 218 0.40 -12.12 21.20
C THR A 218 1.67 -11.28 21.25
N LEU A 219 1.96 -10.50 20.20
CA LEU A 219 3.10 -9.60 20.14
C LEU A 219 2.94 -8.44 21.14
N GLU A 220 1.76 -7.91 21.32
CA GLU A 220 1.44 -6.85 22.28
C GLU A 220 1.61 -7.35 23.73
N ASP A 221 1.00 -8.49 24.07
CA ASP A 221 1.09 -9.10 25.42
C ASP A 221 2.54 -9.44 25.83
N ARG A 222 3.42 -9.70 24.87
CA ARG A 222 4.84 -9.98 25.06
C ARG A 222 5.74 -8.75 24.90
N GLY A 223 5.18 -7.57 24.62
CA GLY A 223 5.93 -6.32 24.43
C GLY A 223 6.72 -6.25 23.12
N ALA A 224 6.51 -7.18 22.20
CA ALA A 224 7.21 -7.22 20.90
C ALA A 224 6.55 -6.32 19.83
N LEU A 225 5.32 -5.89 20.05
CA LEU A 225 4.66 -4.97 19.12
C LEU A 225 5.38 -3.61 19.06
N ALA A 226 6.08 -3.20 20.12
CA ALA A 226 6.80 -1.93 20.18
C ALA A 226 7.87 -1.75 19.08
N TYR A 227 8.39 -2.85 18.54
CA TYR A 227 9.37 -2.84 17.44
C TYR A 227 8.89 -3.63 16.22
N THR A 228 7.60 -3.95 16.15
CA THR A 228 7.03 -4.74 15.06
C THR A 228 5.90 -3.99 14.39
N THR A 229 5.93 -3.93 13.06
CA THR A 229 4.80 -3.48 12.23
C THR A 229 4.11 -4.70 11.63
N ILE A 230 2.79 -4.71 11.62
CA ILE A 230 2.00 -5.76 10.97
C ILE A 230 1.31 -5.16 9.75
N VAL A 231 1.58 -5.71 8.57
CA VAL A 231 0.86 -5.38 7.33
C VAL A 231 -0.12 -6.50 7.06
N ALA A 232 -1.41 -6.21 6.99
CA ALA A 232 -2.44 -7.21 6.82
C ALA A 232 -3.23 -7.03 5.52
N ALA A 233 -3.17 -8.06 4.67
CA ALA A 233 -4.04 -8.27 3.53
C ALA A 233 -4.85 -9.54 3.78
N ASN A 234 -6.04 -9.39 4.35
CA ASN A 234 -6.86 -10.52 4.79
C ASN A 234 -7.40 -11.30 3.59
N ALA A 235 -7.87 -12.53 3.84
CA ALA A 235 -8.46 -13.38 2.80
C ALA A 235 -9.75 -12.79 2.16
N SER A 236 -10.39 -11.84 2.82
CA SER A 236 -11.57 -11.12 2.33
C SER A 236 -11.24 -9.88 1.50
N ASP A 237 -9.97 -9.45 1.55
CA ASP A 237 -9.54 -8.24 0.87
C ASP A 237 -9.34 -8.51 -0.63
N PRO A 238 -9.47 -7.50 -1.49
CA PRO A 238 -9.27 -7.63 -2.92
C PRO A 238 -7.89 -8.22 -3.25
N ALA A 239 -7.82 -9.00 -4.33
CA ALA A 239 -6.58 -9.65 -4.76
C ALA A 239 -5.40 -8.68 -4.93
N PRO A 240 -5.57 -7.44 -5.44
CA PRO A 240 -4.47 -6.48 -5.52
C PRO A 240 -3.87 -6.13 -4.17
N MET A 241 -4.67 -5.99 -3.12
CA MET A 241 -4.17 -5.74 -1.77
C MET A 241 -3.24 -6.87 -1.30
N GLN A 242 -3.53 -8.12 -1.67
CA GLN A 242 -2.68 -9.26 -1.33
C GLN A 242 -1.38 -9.31 -2.16
N VAL A 243 -1.41 -8.81 -3.40
CA VAL A 243 -0.23 -8.75 -4.29
C VAL A 243 0.74 -7.66 -3.86
N TYR A 244 0.23 -6.51 -3.43
CA TYR A 244 1.05 -5.36 -3.03
C TYR A 244 1.46 -5.37 -1.55
N ALA A 245 0.93 -6.28 -0.73
CA ALA A 245 1.25 -6.35 0.70
C ALA A 245 2.75 -6.61 1.02
N PRO A 246 3.51 -7.44 0.24
CA PRO A 246 4.95 -7.62 0.45
C PRO A 246 5.77 -6.38 0.12
#